data_62bdb93f18c2dd10e7f31edb9a3b310f
#
_entry.id   62bdb93f18c2dd10e7f31edb9a3b310f
#
_cell.length_a   1.000
_cell.length_b   1.000
_cell.length_c   1.000
_cell.angle_alpha   90.00
_cell.angle_beta   90.00
_cell.angle_gamma   90.00
#
_symmetry.space_group_name_H-M   'P 1'
#
loop_
_entity.id
_entity.type
_entity.pdbx_description
1 polymer ?
#
loop_
_entity_poly.entity_id
_entity_poly.type
_entity_poly.pdbx_seq_one_letter_code
_entity_poly.pdbx_strand_id
1 'polypeptide(L)'
;LGWGVGGIEAEAAMLGQPITMLLPDVIGIRVSGQLREGVTATDLVLTVTEITRNYGVVGKFVEFFGDGLKNLPVADRATLSNMAPEFGSTCAIFPIDEETIRYLKLSGRSPSHVELVEKYSKAQNLWRTEGQEPNYTDVIELDLSAVEPCLSGPKRPQDRINLGQVPEVVKQEINGADNSIDEISNGSVLIAAIT
;
A
#
# COMPACT_ATOMS: atom_id res chain seq x y z
N LEU A 1 -3.48 3.35 -8.60
CA LEU A 1 -3.98 2.00 -8.87
C LEU A 1 -2.80 1.03 -9.00
N GLY A 2 -2.74 0.02 -8.16
CA GLY A 2 -1.81 -1.10 -8.27
C GLY A 2 -2.58 -2.39 -8.56
N TRP A 3 -2.18 -3.12 -9.58
CA TRP A 3 -2.74 -4.40 -9.96
C TRP A 3 -1.61 -5.40 -10.19
N GLY A 4 -1.54 -6.43 -9.34
CA GLY A 4 -0.61 -7.53 -9.51
C GLY A 4 -1.08 -8.50 -10.58
N VAL A 5 -0.24 -8.76 -11.60
CA VAL A 5 -0.53 -9.73 -12.65
C VAL A 5 0.61 -10.76 -12.74
N GLY A 6 0.26 -12.02 -12.99
CA GLY A 6 1.24 -13.06 -13.28
C GLY A 6 1.88 -12.90 -14.67
N GLY A 7 2.97 -13.61 -14.94
CA GLY A 7 3.66 -13.53 -16.24
C GLY A 7 2.77 -13.92 -17.42
N ILE A 8 1.97 -14.96 -17.25
CA ILE A 8 1.04 -15.43 -18.31
C ILE A 8 -0.03 -14.41 -18.61
N GLU A 9 -0.61 -13.76 -17.58
CA GLU A 9 -1.60 -12.71 -17.76
C GLU A 9 -0.97 -11.47 -18.41
N ALA A 10 0.27 -11.14 -18.06
CA ALA A 10 1.01 -10.04 -18.69
C ALA A 10 1.24 -10.31 -20.18
N GLU A 11 1.68 -11.50 -20.54
CA GLU A 11 1.86 -11.93 -21.94
C GLU A 11 0.52 -11.87 -22.71
N ALA A 12 -0.54 -12.40 -22.13
CA ALA A 12 -1.87 -12.36 -22.73
C ALA A 12 -2.33 -10.91 -22.99
N ALA A 13 -2.14 -10.02 -22.00
CA ALA A 13 -2.49 -8.61 -22.16
C ALA A 13 -1.65 -7.91 -23.24
N MET A 14 -0.36 -8.19 -23.34
CA MET A 14 0.54 -7.66 -24.39
C MET A 14 0.12 -8.14 -25.79
N LEU A 15 -0.42 -9.34 -25.90
CA LEU A 15 -0.95 -9.91 -27.16
C LEU A 15 -2.39 -9.48 -27.46
N GLY A 16 -3.00 -8.66 -26.61
CA GLY A 16 -4.39 -8.22 -26.76
C GLY A 16 -5.42 -9.34 -26.51
N GLN A 17 -5.04 -10.39 -25.78
CA GLN A 17 -5.95 -11.46 -25.42
C GLN A 17 -6.83 -11.05 -24.23
N PRO A 18 -8.12 -11.42 -24.22
CA PRO A 18 -8.98 -11.12 -23.06
C PRO A 18 -8.56 -11.97 -21.85
N ILE A 19 -8.58 -11.33 -20.70
CA ILE A 19 -8.40 -11.99 -19.41
C ILE A 19 -9.76 -12.01 -18.70
N THR A 20 -10.23 -13.20 -18.34
CA THR A 20 -11.49 -13.38 -17.61
C THR A 20 -11.21 -13.42 -16.12
N MET A 21 -12.06 -12.75 -15.33
CA MET A 21 -12.04 -12.82 -13.88
C MET A 21 -13.46 -12.83 -13.32
N LEU A 22 -13.63 -13.42 -12.17
CA LEU A 22 -14.87 -13.24 -11.41
C LEU A 22 -14.92 -11.80 -10.90
N LEU A 23 -16.13 -11.22 -10.85
CA LEU A 23 -16.32 -9.92 -10.21
C LEU A 23 -15.90 -10.03 -8.73
N PRO A 24 -14.87 -9.30 -8.31
CA PRO A 24 -14.37 -9.42 -6.93
C PRO A 24 -15.25 -8.63 -5.97
N ASP A 25 -15.28 -9.07 -4.73
CA ASP A 25 -15.69 -8.21 -3.62
C ASP A 25 -14.77 -6.99 -3.55
N VAL A 26 -15.33 -5.87 -3.10
CA VAL A 26 -14.55 -4.64 -2.85
C VAL A 26 -14.55 -4.35 -1.36
N ILE A 27 -13.36 -4.32 -0.77
CA ILE A 27 -13.15 -3.98 0.63
C ILE A 27 -12.70 -2.52 0.71
N GLY A 28 -13.48 -1.71 1.41
CA GLY A 28 -13.12 -0.32 1.69
C GLY A 28 -12.14 -0.24 2.85
N ILE A 29 -11.05 0.53 2.71
CA ILE A 29 -10.21 0.94 3.83
C ILE A 29 -10.49 2.40 4.13
N ARG A 30 -11.18 2.65 5.25
CA ARG A 30 -11.48 4.01 5.73
C ARG A 30 -10.25 4.59 6.40
N VAL A 31 -9.65 5.59 5.78
CA VAL A 31 -8.46 6.26 6.29
C VAL A 31 -8.86 7.51 7.07
N SER A 32 -8.38 7.61 8.31
CA SER A 32 -8.57 8.76 9.18
C SER A 32 -7.23 9.27 9.74
N GLY A 33 -7.23 10.45 10.35
CA GLY A 33 -6.05 11.03 11.00
C GLY A 33 -4.93 11.44 10.03
N GLN A 34 -3.73 11.48 10.55
CA GLN A 34 -2.50 11.77 9.79
C GLN A 34 -1.31 11.04 10.41
N LEU A 35 -0.30 10.70 9.59
CA LEU A 35 0.94 10.09 10.07
C LEU A 35 1.64 11.03 11.04
N ARG A 36 2.19 10.46 12.11
CA ARG A 36 3.02 11.20 13.07
C ARG A 36 4.38 11.51 12.45
N GLU A 37 5.04 12.54 12.96
CA GLU A 37 6.41 12.85 12.58
C GLU A 37 7.33 11.64 12.81
N GLY A 38 8.19 11.34 11.85
CA GLY A 38 9.10 10.20 11.89
C GLY A 38 8.51 8.87 11.37
N VAL A 39 7.21 8.81 11.10
CA VAL A 39 6.56 7.64 10.47
C VAL A 39 6.61 7.80 8.95
N THR A 40 6.99 6.73 8.27
CA THR A 40 7.19 6.71 6.81
C THR A 40 6.05 6.00 6.07
N ALA A 41 6.00 6.18 4.74
CA ALA A 41 5.09 5.41 3.89
C ALA A 41 5.34 3.90 3.98
N THR A 42 6.58 3.48 4.25
CA THR A 42 6.93 2.07 4.46
C THR A 42 6.29 1.52 5.73
N ASP A 43 6.33 2.26 6.84
CA ASP A 43 5.64 1.85 8.09
C ASP A 43 4.14 1.69 7.86
N LEU A 44 3.55 2.63 7.11
CA LEU A 44 2.14 2.58 6.75
C LEU A 44 1.80 1.35 5.91
N VAL A 45 2.56 1.07 4.85
CA VAL A 45 2.25 -0.06 3.96
C VAL A 45 2.46 -1.40 4.65
N LEU A 46 3.44 -1.54 5.55
CA LEU A 46 3.62 -2.74 6.34
C LEU A 46 2.46 -2.94 7.33
N THR A 47 1.97 -1.86 7.93
CA THR A 47 0.77 -1.89 8.79
C THR A 47 -0.47 -2.32 8.00
N VAL A 48 -0.68 -1.74 6.81
CA VAL A 48 -1.78 -2.14 5.92
C VAL A 48 -1.65 -3.60 5.50
N THR A 49 -0.43 -4.06 5.22
CA THR A 49 -0.17 -5.46 4.84
C THR A 49 -0.56 -6.42 5.97
N GLU A 50 -0.19 -6.13 7.21
CA GLU A 50 -0.59 -6.92 8.37
C GLU A 50 -2.12 -6.97 8.54
N ILE A 51 -2.77 -5.79 8.53
CA ILE A 51 -4.23 -5.67 8.71
C ILE A 51 -4.98 -6.45 7.63
N THR A 52 -4.61 -6.23 6.36
CA THR A 52 -5.32 -6.84 5.22
C THR A 52 -5.07 -8.34 5.10
N ARG A 53 -3.86 -8.81 5.44
CA ARG A 53 -3.57 -10.26 5.52
C ARG A 53 -4.38 -10.94 6.63
N ASN A 54 -4.47 -10.31 7.79
CA ASN A 54 -5.27 -10.83 8.90
C ASN A 54 -6.78 -10.84 8.57
N TYR A 55 -7.26 -9.84 7.84
CA TYR A 55 -8.64 -9.77 7.37
C TYR A 55 -8.93 -10.81 6.27
N GLY A 56 -8.01 -11.05 5.36
CA GLY A 56 -8.17 -11.99 4.24
C GLY A 56 -8.76 -11.34 2.98
N VAL A 57 -7.97 -10.50 2.30
CA VAL A 57 -8.35 -9.80 1.06
C VAL A 57 -7.95 -10.54 -0.23
N VAL A 58 -7.51 -11.78 -0.15
CA VAL A 58 -7.11 -12.56 -1.31
C VAL A 58 -8.27 -12.71 -2.30
N GLY A 59 -8.03 -12.35 -3.56
CA GLY A 59 -9.05 -12.37 -4.61
C GLY A 59 -10.05 -11.22 -4.56
N LYS A 60 -9.86 -10.24 -3.68
CA LYS A 60 -10.70 -9.06 -3.53
C LYS A 60 -9.99 -7.82 -4.06
N PHE A 61 -10.75 -6.77 -4.35
CA PHE A 61 -10.23 -5.42 -4.55
C PHE A 61 -10.21 -4.67 -3.22
N VAL A 62 -9.23 -3.81 -3.06
CA VAL A 62 -9.14 -2.88 -1.94
C VAL A 62 -9.26 -1.46 -2.46
N GLU A 63 -10.15 -0.66 -1.88
CA GLU A 63 -10.29 0.75 -2.20
C GLU A 63 -10.10 1.60 -0.93
N PHE A 64 -9.23 2.59 -1.02
CA PHE A 64 -8.98 3.51 0.08
C PHE A 64 -9.91 4.73 -0.02
N PHE A 65 -10.53 5.11 1.08
CA PHE A 65 -11.44 6.25 1.16
C PHE A 65 -11.33 6.94 2.53
N GLY A 66 -12.06 8.01 2.73
CA GLY A 66 -12.07 8.76 4.00
C GLY A 66 -11.20 10.02 4.00
N ASP A 67 -11.33 10.80 5.06
CA ASP A 67 -10.75 12.15 5.14
C ASP A 67 -9.25 12.16 5.39
N GLY A 68 -8.67 11.06 5.90
CA GLY A 68 -7.23 10.91 6.08
C GLY A 68 -6.46 10.93 4.75
N LEU A 69 -7.12 10.62 3.62
CA LEU A 69 -6.47 10.60 2.30
C LEU A 69 -5.88 11.95 1.89
N LYS A 70 -6.45 13.07 2.34
CA LYS A 70 -5.89 14.41 2.08
C LYS A 70 -4.49 14.62 2.63
N ASN A 71 -4.10 13.79 3.61
CA ASN A 71 -2.79 13.83 4.27
C ASN A 71 -1.79 12.86 3.64
N LEU A 72 -2.18 12.10 2.60
CA LEU A 72 -1.33 11.14 1.89
C LEU A 72 -1.03 11.66 0.48
N PRO A 73 0.21 12.04 0.19
CA PRO A 73 0.63 12.40 -1.17
C PRO A 73 0.56 11.20 -2.11
N VAL A 74 0.50 11.45 -3.43
CA VAL A 74 0.39 10.38 -4.44
C VAL A 74 1.55 9.39 -4.35
N ALA A 75 2.76 9.81 -3.98
CA ALA A 75 3.90 8.91 -3.80
C ALA A 75 3.64 7.84 -2.73
N ASP A 76 3.07 8.22 -1.60
CA ASP A 76 2.74 7.29 -0.51
C ASP A 76 1.57 6.36 -0.90
N ARG A 77 0.56 6.90 -1.60
CA ARG A 77 -0.52 6.08 -2.18
C ARG A 77 0.02 5.07 -3.20
N ALA A 78 0.99 5.47 -4.02
CA ALA A 78 1.65 4.59 -4.97
C ALA A 78 2.41 3.47 -4.27
N THR A 79 3.10 3.75 -3.16
CA THR A 79 3.76 2.73 -2.34
C THR A 79 2.75 1.69 -1.82
N LEU A 80 1.61 2.15 -1.31
CA LEU A 80 0.53 1.25 -0.86
C LEU A 80 -0.01 0.39 -2.02
N SER A 81 -0.33 1.02 -3.16
CA SER A 81 -0.86 0.31 -4.32
C SER A 81 0.14 -0.68 -4.92
N ASN A 82 1.44 -0.34 -4.90
CA ASN A 82 2.51 -1.19 -5.43
C ASN A 82 2.66 -2.49 -4.61
N MET A 83 2.37 -2.44 -3.32
CA MET A 83 2.42 -3.61 -2.43
C MET A 83 1.07 -4.36 -2.33
N ALA A 84 0.12 -4.12 -3.23
CA ALA A 84 -1.14 -4.86 -3.26
C ALA A 84 -0.95 -6.39 -3.34
N PRO A 85 -0.01 -6.95 -4.13
CA PRO A 85 0.28 -8.37 -4.12
C PRO A 85 0.77 -8.90 -2.76
N GLU A 86 1.61 -8.15 -2.05
CA GLU A 86 2.14 -8.52 -0.74
C GLU A 86 1.03 -8.61 0.30
N PHE A 87 0.06 -7.71 0.30
CA PHE A 87 -1.08 -7.86 1.20
C PHE A 87 -2.19 -8.77 0.66
N GLY A 88 -2.03 -9.31 -0.55
CA GLY A 88 -2.87 -10.36 -1.12
C GLY A 88 -4.09 -9.87 -1.89
N SER A 89 -4.24 -8.56 -2.06
CA SER A 89 -5.31 -7.99 -2.88
C SER A 89 -4.96 -8.12 -4.37
N THR A 90 -5.96 -8.34 -5.21
CA THR A 90 -5.79 -8.31 -6.66
C THR A 90 -5.46 -6.90 -7.14
N CYS A 91 -6.04 -5.89 -6.50
CA CYS A 91 -5.93 -4.50 -6.92
C CYS A 91 -6.12 -3.59 -5.71
N ALA A 92 -5.34 -2.51 -5.64
CA ALA A 92 -5.51 -1.44 -4.66
C ALA A 92 -5.74 -0.11 -5.36
N ILE A 93 -6.82 0.57 -5.00
CA ILE A 93 -7.34 1.75 -5.68
C ILE A 93 -7.38 2.94 -4.71
N PHE A 94 -6.94 4.09 -5.19
CA PHE A 94 -7.15 5.39 -4.56
C PHE A 94 -7.99 6.28 -5.46
N PRO A 95 -8.85 7.13 -4.90
CA PRO A 95 -9.62 8.10 -5.68
C PRO A 95 -8.71 9.18 -6.25
N ILE A 96 -9.19 9.85 -7.29
CA ILE A 96 -8.56 11.03 -7.87
C ILE A 96 -9.01 12.27 -7.06
N ASP A 97 -8.07 13.13 -6.67
CA ASP A 97 -8.31 14.32 -5.89
C ASP A 97 -7.27 15.44 -6.18
N GLU A 98 -7.25 16.46 -5.35
CA GLU A 98 -6.33 17.60 -5.46
C GLU A 98 -4.86 17.16 -5.39
N GLU A 99 -4.54 16.11 -4.63
CA GLU A 99 -3.19 15.57 -4.55
C GLU A 99 -2.75 14.96 -5.88
N THR A 100 -3.66 14.33 -6.61
CA THR A 100 -3.39 13.83 -7.97
C THR A 100 -3.06 14.99 -8.91
N ILE A 101 -3.81 16.08 -8.84
CA ILE A 101 -3.56 17.29 -9.64
C ILE A 101 -2.22 17.92 -9.28
N ARG A 102 -1.88 17.98 -7.99
CA ARG A 102 -0.59 18.48 -7.52
C ARG A 102 0.58 17.65 -8.08
N TYR A 103 0.47 16.35 -8.03
CA TYR A 103 1.47 15.43 -8.57
C TYR A 103 1.64 15.57 -10.09
N LEU A 104 0.55 15.70 -10.84
CA LEU A 104 0.61 15.88 -12.29
C LEU A 104 1.34 17.18 -12.67
N LYS A 105 1.09 18.27 -11.94
CA LYS A 105 1.82 19.54 -12.12
C LYS A 105 3.30 19.39 -11.79
N LEU A 106 3.63 18.75 -10.66
CA LEU A 106 5.01 18.50 -10.23
C LEU A 106 5.78 17.63 -11.23
N SER A 107 5.12 16.64 -11.81
CA SER A 107 5.70 15.73 -12.81
C SER A 107 5.78 16.33 -14.23
N GLY A 108 5.46 17.62 -14.40
CA GLY A 108 5.65 18.35 -15.64
C GLY A 108 4.58 18.12 -16.72
N ARG A 109 3.38 17.69 -16.34
CA ARG A 109 2.25 17.59 -17.26
C ARG A 109 1.80 18.99 -17.71
N SER A 110 1.40 19.13 -18.99
CA SER A 110 0.93 20.41 -19.50
C SER A 110 -0.33 20.90 -18.77
N PRO A 111 -0.52 22.20 -18.60
CA PRO A 111 -1.73 22.74 -17.95
C PRO A 111 -3.03 22.25 -18.56
N SER A 112 -3.09 22.15 -19.89
CA SER A 112 -4.28 21.63 -20.60
C SER A 112 -4.58 20.17 -20.28
N HIS A 113 -3.52 19.34 -20.12
CA HIS A 113 -3.70 17.95 -19.74
C HIS A 113 -4.18 17.83 -18.28
N VAL A 114 -3.63 18.62 -17.37
CA VAL A 114 -4.05 18.64 -15.96
C VAL A 114 -5.52 19.06 -15.83
N GLU A 115 -5.93 20.09 -16.58
CA GLU A 115 -7.32 20.55 -16.62
C GLU A 115 -8.26 19.47 -17.18
N LEU A 116 -7.82 18.75 -18.23
CA LEU A 116 -8.58 17.65 -18.81
C LEU A 116 -8.81 16.53 -17.77
N VAL A 117 -7.75 16.10 -17.08
CA VAL A 117 -7.85 15.06 -16.05
C VAL A 117 -8.83 15.48 -14.95
N GLU A 118 -8.74 16.70 -14.46
CA GLU A 118 -9.65 17.19 -13.42
C GLU A 118 -11.10 17.19 -13.89
N LYS A 119 -11.38 17.80 -15.05
CA LYS A 119 -12.74 17.89 -15.60
C LYS A 119 -13.33 16.51 -15.91
N TYR A 120 -12.54 15.64 -16.51
CA TYR A 120 -12.97 14.28 -16.85
C TYR A 120 -13.28 13.47 -15.60
N SER A 121 -12.40 13.49 -14.61
CA SER A 121 -12.59 12.75 -13.37
C SER A 121 -13.84 13.20 -12.61
N LYS A 122 -14.10 14.50 -12.57
CA LYS A 122 -15.34 15.06 -11.99
C LYS A 122 -16.58 14.61 -12.77
N ALA A 123 -16.53 14.64 -14.11
CA ALA A 123 -17.65 14.25 -14.96
C ALA A 123 -17.96 12.74 -14.88
N GLN A 124 -16.96 11.91 -14.59
CA GLN A 124 -17.09 10.45 -14.46
C GLN A 124 -17.33 9.96 -13.03
N ASN A 125 -17.49 10.86 -12.05
CA ASN A 125 -17.63 10.52 -10.64
C ASN A 125 -16.43 9.72 -10.07
N LEU A 126 -15.24 9.93 -10.64
CA LEU A 126 -13.98 9.36 -10.15
C LEU A 126 -13.26 10.29 -9.16
N TRP A 127 -13.78 11.51 -9.01
CA TRP A 127 -13.23 12.52 -8.11
C TRP A 127 -13.71 12.30 -6.68
N ARG A 128 -12.75 12.32 -5.73
CA ARG A 128 -13.08 12.23 -4.31
C ARG A 128 -13.96 13.40 -3.87
N THR A 129 -15.10 13.10 -3.31
CA THR A 129 -15.98 14.07 -2.68
C THR A 129 -15.89 13.91 -1.17
N GLU A 130 -15.70 15.02 -0.45
CA GLU A 130 -15.63 15.01 1.00
C GLU A 130 -16.94 14.51 1.61
N GLY A 131 -16.83 13.65 2.63
CA GLY A 131 -17.99 13.04 3.27
C GLY A 131 -18.72 11.97 2.46
N GLN A 132 -18.25 11.63 1.26
CA GLN A 132 -18.81 10.53 0.49
C GLN A 132 -18.37 9.19 1.05
N GLU A 133 -19.33 8.33 1.35
CA GLU A 133 -19.12 6.95 1.79
C GLU A 133 -19.69 5.98 0.75
N PRO A 134 -18.84 5.40 -0.11
CA PRO A 134 -19.28 4.38 -1.05
C PRO A 134 -19.75 3.12 -0.31
N ASN A 135 -20.61 2.33 -0.97
CA ASN A 135 -21.02 1.02 -0.45
C ASN A 135 -19.97 -0.02 -0.83
N TYR A 136 -19.33 -0.59 0.17
CA TYR A 136 -18.39 -1.69 0.02
C TYR A 136 -19.00 -3.00 0.53
N THR A 137 -18.39 -4.12 0.15
CA THR A 137 -18.75 -5.44 0.71
C THR A 137 -18.48 -5.46 2.21
N ASP A 138 -17.37 -4.85 2.63
CA ASP A 138 -17.03 -4.63 4.03
C ASP A 138 -16.04 -3.46 4.16
N VAL A 139 -15.81 -2.97 5.38
CA VAL A 139 -14.95 -1.82 5.67
C VAL A 139 -13.95 -2.14 6.76
N ILE A 140 -12.71 -1.78 6.52
CA ILE A 140 -11.60 -1.83 7.49
C ILE A 140 -11.28 -0.38 7.90
N GLU A 141 -11.19 -0.12 9.20
CA GLU A 141 -10.79 1.18 9.72
C GLU A 141 -9.26 1.28 9.84
N LEU A 142 -8.69 2.38 9.37
CA LEU A 142 -7.25 2.68 9.42
C LEU A 142 -7.04 4.11 9.95
N ASP A 143 -6.58 4.21 11.18
CA ASP A 143 -6.15 5.49 11.75
C ASP A 143 -4.65 5.69 11.52
N LEU A 144 -4.30 6.68 10.68
CA LEU A 144 -2.91 7.01 10.38
C LEU A 144 -2.12 7.43 11.63
N SER A 145 -2.78 8.00 12.63
CA SER A 145 -2.12 8.43 13.88
C SER A 145 -1.68 7.26 14.76
N ALA A 146 -2.24 6.08 14.55
CA ALA A 146 -1.89 4.85 15.26
C ALA A 146 -0.72 4.09 14.61
N VAL A 147 -0.29 4.47 13.41
CA VAL A 147 0.85 3.84 12.74
C VAL A 147 2.14 4.18 13.47
N GLU A 148 2.95 3.15 13.73
CA GLU A 148 4.23 3.27 14.42
C GLU A 148 5.38 2.83 13.52
N PRO A 149 6.61 3.39 13.72
CA PRO A 149 7.79 2.88 13.05
C PRO A 149 7.96 1.38 13.29
N CYS A 150 8.17 0.63 12.21
CA CYS A 150 8.17 -0.83 12.25
C CYS A 150 9.16 -1.45 11.26
N LEU A 151 9.43 -2.71 11.47
CA LEU A 151 10.10 -3.60 10.53
C LEU A 151 9.17 -4.76 10.20
N SER A 152 9.50 -5.52 9.18
CA SER A 152 8.76 -6.72 8.82
C SER A 152 9.69 -7.87 8.49
N GLY A 153 9.28 -9.08 8.79
CA GLY A 153 10.06 -10.29 8.59
C GLY A 153 10.36 -11.04 9.87
N PRO A 154 11.29 -12.04 9.81
CA PRO A 154 12.21 -12.33 8.69
C PRO A 154 11.56 -13.07 7.52
N LYS A 155 10.37 -13.63 7.67
CA LYS A 155 9.80 -14.55 6.68
C LYS A 155 8.86 -13.89 5.67
N ARG A 156 7.98 -13.00 6.13
CA ARG A 156 6.89 -12.45 5.31
C ARG A 156 6.68 -10.96 5.56
N PRO A 157 6.18 -10.19 4.57
CA PRO A 157 5.89 -8.77 4.74
C PRO A 157 4.86 -8.45 5.84
N GLN A 158 3.92 -9.36 6.11
CA GLN A 158 2.93 -9.18 7.16
C GLN A 158 3.42 -9.50 8.58
N ASP A 159 4.60 -10.09 8.73
CA ASP A 159 5.21 -10.38 10.03
C ASP A 159 5.81 -9.07 10.59
N ARG A 160 4.94 -8.11 10.90
CA ARG A 160 5.31 -6.76 11.31
C ARG A 160 5.68 -6.73 12.80
N ILE A 161 6.73 -5.99 13.11
CA ILE A 161 7.26 -5.81 14.46
C ILE A 161 7.48 -4.32 14.70
N ASN A 162 6.92 -3.76 15.77
CA ASN A 162 7.21 -2.39 16.15
C ASN A 162 8.70 -2.23 16.48
N LEU A 163 9.29 -1.10 16.07
CA LEU A 163 10.73 -0.87 16.19
C LEU A 163 11.24 -1.07 17.63
N GLY A 164 10.45 -0.71 18.64
CA GLY A 164 10.79 -0.92 20.05
C GLY A 164 10.87 -2.39 20.48
N GLN A 165 10.25 -3.31 19.75
CA GLN A 165 10.22 -4.75 20.06
C GLN A 165 11.35 -5.53 19.36
N VAL A 166 12.01 -4.93 18.39
CA VAL A 166 13.04 -5.58 17.56
C VAL A 166 14.17 -6.19 18.40
N PRO A 167 14.72 -5.52 19.45
CA PRO A 167 15.79 -6.11 20.25
C PRO A 167 15.40 -7.42 20.94
N GLU A 168 14.15 -7.55 21.38
CA GLU A 168 13.67 -8.76 22.05
C GLU A 168 13.44 -9.89 21.05
N VAL A 169 12.83 -9.60 19.89
CA VAL A 169 12.59 -10.57 18.82
C VAL A 169 13.92 -11.11 18.29
N VAL A 170 14.90 -10.22 18.02
CA VAL A 170 16.24 -10.61 17.57
C VAL A 170 16.93 -11.51 18.59
N LYS A 171 16.85 -11.22 19.89
CA LYS A 171 17.40 -12.08 20.93
C LYS A 171 16.80 -13.49 20.92
N GLN A 172 15.49 -13.60 20.68
CA GLN A 172 14.82 -14.91 20.60
C GLN A 172 15.27 -15.71 19.40
N GLU A 173 15.41 -15.08 18.24
CA GLU A 173 15.86 -15.73 16.99
C GLU A 173 17.35 -16.14 17.06
N ILE A 174 18.19 -15.36 17.75
CA ILE A 174 19.63 -15.64 17.89
C ILE A 174 19.94 -16.78 18.88
N ASN A 175 19.10 -17.03 19.87
CA ASN A 175 19.32 -18.02 20.95
C ASN A 175 19.50 -19.48 20.50
N GLY A 176 19.66 -19.78 19.22
CA GLY A 176 19.94 -21.09 18.66
C GLY A 176 20.91 -21.10 17.48
N ALA A 177 21.48 -19.96 17.11
CA ALA A 177 22.33 -19.85 15.94
C ALA A 177 23.84 -19.91 16.28
N ASP A 178 24.57 -20.65 15.45
CA ASP A 178 26.03 -20.79 15.54
C ASP A 178 26.73 -19.47 15.15
N ASN A 179 27.70 -19.05 15.98
CA ASN A 179 28.40 -17.76 15.88
C ASN A 179 29.61 -17.76 14.91
N SER A 180 29.69 -18.68 13.98
CA SER A 180 30.90 -18.96 13.20
C SER A 180 30.92 -18.37 11.78
N ILE A 181 30.75 -17.06 11.62
CA ILE A 181 31.05 -16.38 10.35
C ILE A 181 31.99 -15.21 10.63
N ASP A 182 33.22 -15.30 10.14
CA ASP A 182 34.37 -14.48 10.53
C ASP A 182 34.24 -12.95 10.36
N GLU A 183 33.30 -12.46 9.55
CA GLU A 183 33.11 -11.01 9.34
C GLU A 183 31.67 -10.53 9.57
N ILE A 184 30.67 -11.41 9.56
CA ILE A 184 29.27 -11.11 9.80
C ILE A 184 28.78 -11.94 10.98
N SER A 185 28.36 -11.26 12.04
CA SER A 185 27.88 -11.92 13.26
C SER A 185 26.37 -11.75 13.44
N ASN A 186 25.80 -12.48 14.39
CA ASN A 186 24.41 -12.33 14.79
C ASN A 186 24.13 -10.88 15.20
N GLY A 187 23.10 -10.26 14.61
CA GLY A 187 22.77 -8.86 14.81
C GLY A 187 23.42 -7.88 13.82
N SER A 188 24.25 -8.35 12.88
CA SER A 188 24.74 -7.52 11.77
C SER A 188 23.59 -7.01 10.91
N VAL A 189 23.65 -5.75 10.53
CA VAL A 189 22.66 -5.12 9.65
C VAL A 189 23.22 -5.04 8.24
N LEU A 190 22.48 -5.60 7.28
CA LEU A 190 22.77 -5.52 5.87
C LEU A 190 21.72 -4.62 5.20
N ILE A 191 22.19 -3.68 4.39
CA ILE A 191 21.31 -2.85 3.57
C ILE A 191 21.48 -3.25 2.12
N ALA A 192 20.41 -3.75 1.52
CA ALA A 192 20.36 -4.08 0.10
C ALA A 192 18.98 -3.68 -0.45
N ALA A 193 18.96 -3.02 -1.58
CA ALA A 193 17.73 -2.66 -2.27
C ALA A 193 17.88 -2.89 -3.77
N ILE A 194 16.86 -3.51 -4.35
CA ILE A 194 16.68 -3.67 -5.80
C ILE A 194 15.29 -3.12 -6.12
N THR A 195 15.26 -2.08 -6.92
CA THR A 195 14.02 -1.40 -7.33
C THR A 195 13.84 -1.41 -8.84
#